data_aa850345e5182e02e11dc759dc494a61
#
_entry.id   aa850345e5182e02e11dc759dc494a61
#
_cell.length_a   1.000
_cell.length_b   1.000
_cell.length_c   1.000
_cell.angle_alpha   90.00
_cell.angle_beta   90.00
_cell.angle_gamma   90.00
#
_symmetry.space_group_name_H-M   'P 1'
#
loop_
_entity.id
_entity.type
_entity.pdbx_description
1 polymer ?
#
loop_
_entity_poly.entity_id
_entity_poly.type
_entity_poly.pdbx_seq_one_letter_code
_entity_poly.pdbx_strand_id
1 'polypeptide(L)'
;MKEKKNESSLSKAIILLVLSIVIIIIGLKFVKASTSITLLVGGAITSAVAVLWGTKWDEIEKTLFDNVRLMGIGIFITMAIGLIVGSWILSGTIPTIIYYGMQMIAPSAFLFIACLLCSIMSLATGTSWGTIGTLGIALIGVSQGLGIPMQYTAGAIIVGAMFGDKLSPLSDTTIMAPAMSGTDIISHIKHMLYTTIPGYIISLGLYLVIGSRFSGSVSSETSTLILKTLGEHFNLNPLTLLPPIIVIALIVKKMPSIPVYAVGVLAGCVFALIFQGATLSQMAAALGSGFASDTGVEIVDTMLSRGGLNGTMSTVSIMLCAAVFGAPLKASGVLHTLVNALERSTKSWKTIMASSYIANTIFLLITTSYYVCFTVIGPIFQPIYERYGIPKKNLSRMLEDTSTALCWVIPWGMSGIYASGVFGVSVMDYALYAPMTWLGVVFAFIYIATGRFVGKIEPAKSEPEQTHA
;
A
#
# COMPACT_ATOMS: atom_id res chain seq x y z
N MET A 1 22.73 30.54 4.87
CA MET A 1 21.53 31.28 5.37
C MET A 1 20.52 30.25 5.83
N LYS A 2 20.30 30.10 7.15
CA LYS A 2 19.22 29.24 7.69
C LYS A 2 17.90 29.93 7.33
N GLU A 3 17.15 29.32 6.38
CA GLU A 3 15.75 29.72 6.16
C GLU A 3 15.01 29.68 7.48
N LYS A 4 14.50 30.80 7.94
CA LYS A 4 13.51 30.88 9.02
C LYS A 4 12.26 30.14 8.50
N LYS A 5 12.15 28.83 8.73
CA LYS A 5 10.91 28.10 8.50
C LYS A 5 9.84 28.72 9.40
N ASN A 6 8.72 29.11 8.80
CA ASN A 6 7.52 29.57 9.49
C ASN A 6 7.09 28.50 10.50
N GLU A 7 7.47 28.64 11.78
CA GLU A 7 6.92 27.82 12.85
C GLU A 7 5.49 28.30 13.12
N SER A 8 4.51 27.54 12.68
CA SER A 8 3.13 27.78 13.10
C SER A 8 3.03 27.57 14.61
N SER A 9 2.17 28.33 15.31
CA SER A 9 1.94 28.05 16.72
C SER A 9 1.35 26.63 16.87
N LEU A 10 1.66 25.92 17.97
CA LEU A 10 1.18 24.56 18.21
C LEU A 10 -0.36 24.46 18.08
N SER A 11 -1.09 25.46 18.56
CA SER A 11 -2.54 25.53 18.43
C SER A 11 -3.01 25.58 16.98
N LYS A 12 -2.36 26.37 16.12
CA LYS A 12 -2.67 26.43 14.68
C LYS A 12 -2.39 25.09 13.99
N ALA A 13 -1.27 24.43 14.34
CA ALA A 13 -0.92 23.13 13.79
C ALA A 13 -1.96 22.06 14.15
N ILE A 14 -2.38 22.00 15.42
CA ILE A 14 -3.41 21.07 15.89
C ILE A 14 -4.75 21.34 15.21
N ILE A 15 -5.17 22.61 15.14
CA ILE A 15 -6.46 22.97 14.53
C ILE A 15 -6.48 22.58 13.04
N LEU A 16 -5.40 22.83 12.29
CA LEU A 16 -5.34 22.49 10.87
C LEU A 16 -5.41 20.98 10.66
N LEU A 17 -4.73 20.20 11.51
CA LEU A 17 -4.77 18.74 11.48
C LEU A 17 -6.18 18.21 11.81
N VAL A 18 -6.78 18.70 12.90
CA VAL A 18 -8.14 18.28 13.31
C VAL A 18 -9.16 18.64 12.25
N LEU A 19 -9.09 19.84 11.69
CA LEU A 19 -9.96 20.28 10.60
C LEU A 19 -9.86 19.34 9.40
N SER A 20 -8.65 18.95 9.01
CA SER A 20 -8.42 18.02 7.90
C SER A 20 -9.08 16.66 8.13
N ILE A 21 -8.92 16.09 9.34
CA ILE A 21 -9.52 14.81 9.72
C ILE A 21 -11.05 14.92 9.74
N VAL A 22 -11.59 15.99 10.31
CA VAL A 22 -13.05 16.23 10.39
C VAL A 22 -13.66 16.32 8.98
N ILE A 23 -13.01 17.04 8.05
CA ILE A 23 -13.47 17.14 6.66
C ILE A 23 -13.53 15.75 6.00
N ILE A 24 -12.50 14.93 6.19
CA ILE A 24 -12.49 13.56 5.65
C ILE A 24 -13.64 12.73 6.22
N ILE A 25 -13.83 12.75 7.54
CA ILE A 25 -14.90 11.99 8.19
C ILE A 25 -16.27 12.46 7.70
N ILE A 26 -16.49 13.76 7.63
CA ILE A 26 -17.76 14.34 7.14
C ILE A 26 -17.97 13.96 5.68
N GLY A 27 -16.98 14.15 4.82
CA GLY A 27 -17.08 13.88 3.40
C GLY A 27 -17.39 12.41 3.09
N LEU A 28 -16.63 11.48 3.68
CA LEU A 28 -16.78 10.06 3.38
C LEU A 28 -17.98 9.42 4.09
N LYS A 29 -18.22 9.73 5.37
CA LYS A 29 -19.22 9.04 6.18
C LYS A 29 -20.61 9.68 6.14
N PHE A 30 -20.70 11.00 6.21
CA PHE A 30 -21.97 11.71 6.29
C PHE A 30 -22.46 12.20 4.92
N VAL A 31 -21.60 12.84 4.12
CA VAL A 31 -21.95 13.32 2.77
C VAL A 31 -21.93 12.16 1.75
N LYS A 32 -21.19 11.08 2.05
CA LYS A 32 -20.95 9.94 1.13
C LYS A 32 -20.35 10.39 -0.21
N ALA A 33 -19.55 11.46 -0.19
CA ALA A 33 -18.84 11.94 -1.36
C ALA A 33 -17.74 10.96 -1.76
N SER A 34 -17.33 10.98 -3.03
CA SER A 34 -16.17 10.19 -3.46
C SER A 34 -14.90 10.65 -2.74
N THR A 35 -13.94 9.73 -2.57
CA THR A 35 -12.66 10.02 -1.92
C THR A 35 -11.92 11.17 -2.60
N SER A 36 -11.92 11.21 -3.95
CA SER A 36 -11.28 12.29 -4.72
C SER A 36 -11.86 13.67 -4.37
N ILE A 37 -13.19 13.80 -4.38
CA ILE A 37 -13.86 15.07 -4.06
C ILE A 37 -13.62 15.47 -2.61
N THR A 38 -13.70 14.51 -1.69
CA THR A 38 -13.44 14.77 -0.24
C THR A 38 -12.02 15.31 -0.03
N LEU A 39 -11.02 14.71 -0.66
CA LEU A 39 -9.62 15.16 -0.56
C LEU A 39 -9.41 16.50 -1.23
N LEU A 40 -9.99 16.75 -2.41
CA LEU A 40 -9.86 18.00 -3.12
C LEU A 40 -10.47 19.16 -2.33
N VAL A 41 -11.69 19.01 -1.84
CA VAL A 41 -12.38 20.01 -1.01
C VAL A 41 -11.63 20.22 0.32
N GLY A 42 -11.18 19.13 0.94
CA GLY A 42 -10.36 19.20 2.15
C GLY A 42 -9.06 19.97 1.93
N GLY A 43 -8.35 19.69 0.83
CA GLY A 43 -7.16 20.42 0.43
C GLY A 43 -7.42 21.92 0.17
N ALA A 44 -8.52 22.25 -0.50
CA ALA A 44 -8.90 23.63 -0.77
C ALA A 44 -9.21 24.41 0.54
N ILE A 45 -10.02 23.84 1.44
CA ILE A 45 -10.36 24.46 2.73
C ILE A 45 -9.12 24.63 3.60
N THR A 46 -8.28 23.59 3.73
CA THR A 46 -7.06 23.66 4.54
C THR A 46 -6.03 24.60 3.95
N SER A 47 -5.94 24.74 2.61
CA SER A 47 -5.12 25.74 1.93
C SER A 47 -5.60 27.16 2.26
N ALA A 48 -6.90 27.43 2.17
CA ALA A 48 -7.46 28.74 2.51
C ALA A 48 -7.14 29.11 3.97
N VAL A 49 -7.32 28.19 4.92
CA VAL A 49 -6.98 28.43 6.33
C VAL A 49 -5.48 28.64 6.53
N ALA A 50 -4.62 27.86 5.86
CA ALA A 50 -3.18 28.01 5.93
C ALA A 50 -2.72 29.39 5.42
N VAL A 51 -3.30 29.85 4.30
CA VAL A 51 -3.01 31.18 3.72
C VAL A 51 -3.47 32.30 4.67
N LEU A 52 -4.67 32.20 5.25
CA LEU A 52 -5.17 33.15 6.25
C LEU A 52 -4.25 33.22 7.49
N TRP A 53 -3.51 32.16 7.78
CA TRP A 53 -2.57 32.12 8.90
C TRP A 53 -1.13 32.48 8.52
N GLY A 54 -0.89 32.85 7.26
CA GLY A 54 0.37 33.44 6.80
C GLY A 54 1.25 32.49 5.97
N THR A 55 0.78 31.28 5.63
CA THR A 55 1.48 30.41 4.69
C THR A 55 1.33 31.00 3.28
N LYS A 56 2.43 31.15 2.54
CA LYS A 56 2.39 31.69 1.17
C LYS A 56 1.81 30.68 0.21
N TRP A 57 1.00 31.14 -0.73
CA TRP A 57 0.44 30.27 -1.77
C TRP A 57 1.52 29.56 -2.59
N ASP A 58 2.59 30.26 -2.95
CA ASP A 58 3.72 29.67 -3.72
C ASP A 58 4.37 28.49 -3.00
N GLU A 59 4.39 28.49 -1.64
CA GLU A 59 4.91 27.37 -0.85
C GLU A 59 3.95 26.16 -0.89
N ILE A 60 2.64 26.41 -0.87
CA ILE A 60 1.61 25.37 -1.01
C ILE A 60 1.68 24.78 -2.42
N GLU A 61 1.74 25.60 -3.45
CA GLU A 61 1.84 25.18 -4.85
C GLU A 61 3.10 24.36 -5.11
N LYS A 62 4.26 24.86 -4.67
CA LYS A 62 5.52 24.10 -4.75
C LYS A 62 5.41 22.75 -4.08
N THR A 63 4.84 22.71 -2.87
CA THR A 63 4.66 21.46 -2.10
C THR A 63 3.72 20.50 -2.81
N LEU A 64 2.66 21.00 -3.45
CA LEU A 64 1.76 20.20 -4.27
C LEU A 64 2.50 19.48 -5.40
N PHE A 65 3.29 20.23 -6.19
CA PHE A 65 4.05 19.64 -7.30
C PHE A 65 5.14 18.68 -6.82
N ASP A 66 5.79 18.96 -5.69
CA ASP A 66 6.73 18.03 -5.05
C ASP A 66 6.03 16.73 -4.64
N ASN A 67 4.81 16.80 -4.08
CA ASN A 67 4.02 15.62 -3.74
C ASN A 67 3.64 14.81 -4.99
N VAL A 68 3.18 15.46 -6.06
CA VAL A 68 2.86 14.80 -7.34
C VAL A 68 4.11 14.11 -7.93
N ARG A 69 5.26 14.76 -7.88
CA ARG A 69 6.53 14.17 -8.34
C ARG A 69 6.89 12.90 -7.57
N LEU A 70 6.71 12.90 -6.24
CA LEU A 70 6.95 11.73 -5.39
C LEU A 70 5.99 10.58 -5.68
N MET A 71 4.74 10.88 -6.05
CA MET A 71 3.73 9.89 -6.42
C MET A 71 3.85 9.39 -7.86
N GLY A 72 4.67 10.03 -8.70
CA GLY A 72 4.74 9.79 -10.14
C GLY A 72 4.93 8.33 -10.52
N ILE A 73 5.87 7.63 -9.86
CA ILE A 73 6.10 6.18 -10.11
C ILE A 73 4.84 5.37 -9.79
N GLY A 74 4.18 5.63 -8.66
CA GLY A 74 2.94 4.96 -8.27
C GLY A 74 1.80 5.17 -9.28
N ILE A 75 1.68 6.39 -9.82
CA ILE A 75 0.71 6.72 -10.87
C ILE A 75 0.98 5.90 -12.13
N PHE A 76 2.22 5.88 -12.63
CA PHE A 76 2.57 5.10 -13.82
C PHE A 76 2.38 3.59 -13.61
N ILE A 77 2.72 3.05 -12.44
CA ILE A 77 2.47 1.64 -12.10
C ILE A 77 0.97 1.35 -12.13
N THR A 78 0.15 2.19 -11.53
CA THR A 78 -1.32 2.03 -11.52
C THR A 78 -1.89 2.01 -12.94
N MET A 79 -1.46 2.92 -13.81
CA MET A 79 -1.85 2.94 -15.22
C MET A 79 -1.40 1.66 -15.96
N ALA A 80 -0.16 1.24 -15.77
CA ALA A 80 0.38 0.03 -16.38
C ALA A 80 -0.37 -1.24 -15.97
N ILE A 81 -0.83 -1.32 -14.72
CA ILE A 81 -1.64 -2.44 -14.24
C ILE A 81 -3.00 -2.50 -14.92
N GLY A 82 -3.64 -1.36 -15.17
CA GLY A 82 -4.87 -1.34 -15.97
C GLY A 82 -4.66 -1.96 -17.34
N LEU A 83 -3.56 -1.61 -18.00
CA LEU A 83 -3.18 -2.18 -19.31
C LEU A 83 -2.89 -3.68 -19.21
N ILE A 84 -2.19 -4.12 -18.14
CA ILE A 84 -1.91 -5.55 -17.89
C ILE A 84 -3.23 -6.32 -17.74
N VAL A 85 -4.14 -5.86 -16.88
CA VAL A 85 -5.42 -6.54 -16.64
C VAL A 85 -6.19 -6.72 -17.95
N GLY A 86 -6.34 -5.65 -18.73
CA GLY A 86 -7.03 -5.71 -20.03
C GLY A 86 -6.39 -6.69 -21.00
N SER A 87 -5.06 -6.63 -21.17
CA SER A 87 -4.33 -7.51 -22.08
C SER A 87 -4.29 -8.96 -21.61
N TRP A 88 -4.19 -9.21 -20.29
CA TRP A 88 -4.15 -10.57 -19.74
C TRP A 88 -5.53 -11.26 -19.71
N ILE A 89 -6.62 -10.51 -19.64
CA ILE A 89 -7.94 -11.10 -19.83
C ILE A 89 -8.11 -11.45 -21.31
N LEU A 90 -7.81 -10.51 -22.21
CA LEU A 90 -7.93 -10.72 -23.66
C LEU A 90 -7.05 -11.90 -24.14
N SER A 91 -5.86 -12.11 -23.56
CA SER A 91 -4.97 -13.22 -23.90
C SER A 91 -5.39 -14.58 -23.35
N GLY A 92 -6.45 -14.63 -22.53
CA GLY A 92 -6.83 -15.83 -21.80
C GLY A 92 -5.96 -16.14 -20.58
N THR A 93 -4.97 -15.32 -20.26
CA THR A 93 -4.08 -15.51 -19.09
C THR A 93 -4.88 -15.53 -17.78
N ILE A 94 -5.66 -14.48 -17.49
CA ILE A 94 -6.49 -14.42 -16.29
C ILE A 94 -7.58 -15.50 -16.28
N PRO A 95 -8.34 -15.73 -17.36
CA PRO A 95 -9.25 -16.87 -17.45
C PRO A 95 -8.61 -18.22 -17.14
N THR A 96 -7.40 -18.48 -17.66
CA THR A 96 -6.65 -19.72 -17.39
C THR A 96 -6.26 -19.85 -15.93
N ILE A 97 -5.80 -18.76 -15.29
CA ILE A 97 -5.46 -18.76 -13.86
C ILE A 97 -6.72 -19.03 -13.02
N ILE A 98 -7.85 -18.42 -13.35
CA ILE A 98 -9.12 -18.65 -12.64
C ILE A 98 -9.53 -20.12 -12.80
N TYR A 99 -9.52 -20.64 -14.02
CA TYR A 99 -9.92 -22.00 -14.33
C TYR A 99 -9.13 -23.05 -13.54
N TYR A 100 -7.80 -23.01 -13.62
CA TYR A 100 -6.95 -23.98 -12.89
C TYR A 100 -6.92 -23.68 -11.39
N GLY A 101 -6.94 -22.41 -10.98
CA GLY A 101 -6.98 -22.03 -9.57
C GLY A 101 -8.22 -22.56 -8.84
N MET A 102 -9.41 -22.50 -9.48
CA MET A 102 -10.64 -23.06 -8.94
C MET A 102 -10.62 -24.58 -8.82
N GLN A 103 -9.89 -25.28 -9.70
CA GLN A 103 -9.77 -26.73 -9.64
C GLN A 103 -8.75 -27.23 -8.62
N MET A 104 -7.68 -26.45 -8.39
CA MET A 104 -6.54 -26.89 -7.57
C MET A 104 -6.65 -26.47 -6.11
N ILE A 105 -7.38 -25.40 -5.79
CA ILE A 105 -7.38 -24.81 -4.45
C ILE A 105 -8.76 -24.99 -3.81
N ALA A 106 -8.80 -25.72 -2.68
CA ALA A 106 -10.02 -25.82 -1.89
C ALA A 106 -10.43 -24.44 -1.35
N PRO A 107 -11.72 -24.03 -1.45
CA PRO A 107 -12.18 -22.74 -0.98
C PRO A 107 -11.84 -22.45 0.48
N SER A 108 -11.89 -23.47 1.34
CA SER A 108 -11.56 -23.35 2.77
C SER A 108 -10.10 -23.01 3.05
N ALA A 109 -9.17 -23.40 2.19
CA ALA A 109 -7.74 -23.13 2.32
C ALA A 109 -7.28 -21.92 1.49
N PHE A 110 -8.15 -21.37 0.64
CA PHE A 110 -7.77 -20.39 -0.38
C PHE A 110 -7.12 -19.14 0.21
N LEU A 111 -7.73 -18.51 1.24
CA LEU A 111 -7.21 -17.28 1.84
C LEU A 111 -5.81 -17.49 2.45
N PHE A 112 -5.62 -18.61 3.13
CA PHE A 112 -4.34 -18.98 3.71
C PHE A 112 -3.27 -19.19 2.62
N ILE A 113 -3.61 -19.95 1.58
CA ILE A 113 -2.71 -20.21 0.44
C ILE A 113 -2.39 -18.92 -0.31
N ALA A 114 -3.38 -18.06 -0.55
CA ALA A 114 -3.18 -16.77 -1.20
C ALA A 114 -2.19 -15.88 -0.44
N CYS A 115 -2.32 -15.84 0.89
CA CYS A 115 -1.37 -15.10 1.75
C CYS A 115 0.04 -15.69 1.64
N LEU A 116 0.21 -17.02 1.71
CA LEU A 116 1.52 -17.68 1.61
C LEU A 116 2.17 -17.45 0.24
N LEU A 117 1.42 -17.61 -0.84
CA LEU A 117 1.93 -17.39 -2.20
C LEU A 117 2.42 -15.97 -2.39
N CYS A 118 1.65 -14.97 -1.93
CA CYS A 118 2.05 -13.58 -1.97
C CYS A 118 3.28 -13.31 -1.07
N SER A 119 3.40 -13.99 0.07
CA SER A 119 4.57 -13.87 0.95
C SER A 119 5.84 -14.38 0.28
N ILE A 120 5.79 -15.55 -0.33
CA ILE A 120 6.93 -16.15 -1.03
C ILE A 120 7.32 -15.27 -2.22
N MET A 121 6.36 -14.86 -3.02
CA MET A 121 6.62 -14.02 -4.18
C MET A 121 7.24 -12.68 -3.79
N SER A 122 6.66 -11.99 -2.81
CA SER A 122 7.14 -10.69 -2.36
C SER A 122 8.51 -10.78 -1.69
N LEU A 123 8.78 -11.84 -0.92
CA LEU A 123 10.10 -12.08 -0.32
C LEU A 123 11.18 -12.28 -1.41
N ALA A 124 10.86 -13.04 -2.45
CA ALA A 124 11.78 -13.32 -3.55
C ALA A 124 12.02 -12.10 -4.44
N THR A 125 11.00 -11.28 -4.68
CA THR A 125 11.05 -10.13 -5.58
C THR A 125 11.43 -8.83 -4.89
N GLY A 126 11.21 -8.71 -3.59
CA GLY A 126 11.42 -7.50 -2.80
C GLY A 126 10.41 -6.39 -3.12
N THR A 127 9.19 -6.74 -3.54
CA THR A 127 8.18 -5.73 -3.86
C THR A 127 6.76 -6.19 -3.56
N SER A 128 6.09 -5.47 -2.66
CA SER A 128 4.66 -5.65 -2.40
C SER A 128 3.80 -5.17 -3.58
N TRP A 129 4.17 -4.07 -4.20
CA TRP A 129 3.45 -3.51 -5.36
C TRP A 129 3.48 -4.46 -6.56
N GLY A 130 4.64 -5.03 -6.87
CA GLY A 130 4.79 -6.02 -7.93
C GLY A 130 3.95 -7.27 -7.68
N THR A 131 3.96 -7.78 -6.45
CA THR A 131 3.19 -8.95 -6.04
C THR A 131 1.69 -8.71 -6.17
N ILE A 132 1.20 -7.56 -5.70
CA ILE A 132 -0.23 -7.17 -5.78
C ILE A 132 -0.65 -7.00 -7.24
N GLY A 133 0.17 -6.31 -8.05
CA GLY A 133 -0.14 -6.03 -9.45
C GLY A 133 -0.01 -7.23 -10.40
N THR A 134 0.47 -8.36 -9.93
CA THR A 134 0.60 -9.60 -10.73
C THR A 134 -0.19 -10.74 -10.13
N LEU A 135 0.37 -11.40 -9.12
CA LEU A 135 -0.28 -12.53 -8.45
C LEU A 135 -1.59 -12.12 -7.76
N GLY A 136 -1.64 -10.90 -7.17
CA GLY A 136 -2.82 -10.40 -6.49
C GLY A 136 -4.04 -10.30 -7.40
N ILE A 137 -3.87 -9.81 -8.63
CA ILE A 137 -4.96 -9.72 -9.62
C ILE A 137 -5.53 -11.12 -9.93
N ALA A 138 -4.63 -12.09 -10.14
CA ALA A 138 -5.02 -13.45 -10.45
C ALA A 138 -5.80 -14.09 -9.29
N LEU A 139 -5.32 -13.90 -8.06
CA LEU A 139 -5.98 -14.44 -6.86
C LEU A 139 -7.35 -13.80 -6.59
N ILE A 140 -7.55 -12.51 -6.91
CA ILE A 140 -8.88 -11.87 -6.85
C ILE A 140 -9.84 -12.55 -7.84
N GLY A 141 -9.39 -12.87 -9.04
CA GLY A 141 -10.20 -13.61 -10.02
C GLY A 141 -10.59 -15.00 -9.51
N VAL A 142 -9.64 -15.77 -8.98
CA VAL A 142 -9.92 -17.07 -8.36
C VAL A 142 -10.90 -16.95 -7.19
N SER A 143 -10.73 -15.93 -6.34
CA SER A 143 -11.63 -15.63 -5.21
C SER A 143 -13.09 -15.46 -5.65
N GLN A 144 -13.29 -14.68 -6.72
CA GLN A 144 -14.62 -14.46 -7.29
C GLN A 144 -15.22 -15.79 -7.79
N GLY A 145 -14.43 -16.60 -8.51
CA GLY A 145 -14.84 -17.91 -8.99
C GLY A 145 -15.18 -18.89 -7.85
N LEU A 146 -14.49 -18.80 -6.72
CA LEU A 146 -14.77 -19.59 -5.52
C LEU A 146 -15.89 -19.03 -4.63
N GLY A 147 -16.53 -17.91 -5.01
CA GLY A 147 -17.58 -17.25 -4.23
C GLY A 147 -17.08 -16.66 -2.90
N ILE A 148 -15.78 -16.39 -2.79
CA ILE A 148 -15.19 -15.79 -1.58
C ILE A 148 -15.25 -14.26 -1.71
N PRO A 149 -15.83 -13.52 -0.75
CA PRO A 149 -15.88 -12.07 -0.80
C PRO A 149 -14.49 -11.45 -0.94
N MET A 150 -14.35 -10.56 -1.92
CA MET A 150 -13.06 -9.99 -2.34
C MET A 150 -12.31 -9.26 -1.22
N GLN A 151 -13.02 -8.70 -0.24
CA GLN A 151 -12.39 -8.00 0.89
C GLN A 151 -11.50 -8.91 1.74
N TYR A 152 -11.86 -10.18 1.92
CA TYR A 152 -11.04 -11.14 2.65
C TYR A 152 -9.77 -11.50 1.86
N THR A 153 -9.94 -11.69 0.57
CA THR A 153 -8.84 -11.98 -0.35
C THR A 153 -7.89 -10.81 -0.48
N ALA A 154 -8.40 -9.58 -0.61
CA ALA A 154 -7.61 -8.37 -0.62
C ALA A 154 -6.75 -8.24 0.65
N GLY A 155 -7.35 -8.49 1.83
CA GLY A 155 -6.62 -8.53 3.10
C GLY A 155 -5.50 -9.58 3.11
N ALA A 156 -5.78 -10.80 2.64
CA ALA A 156 -4.81 -11.89 2.59
C ALA A 156 -3.64 -11.59 1.64
N ILE A 157 -3.92 -11.03 0.46
CA ILE A 157 -2.91 -10.64 -0.53
C ILE A 157 -2.03 -9.51 0.04
N ILE A 158 -2.63 -8.48 0.66
CA ILE A 158 -1.89 -7.36 1.26
C ILE A 158 -0.96 -7.85 2.36
N VAL A 159 -1.46 -8.68 3.27
CA VAL A 159 -0.64 -9.23 4.36
C VAL A 159 0.52 -10.05 3.79
N GLY A 160 0.25 -10.94 2.83
CA GLY A 160 1.30 -11.73 2.21
C GLY A 160 2.34 -10.88 1.48
N ALA A 161 1.90 -9.95 0.65
CA ALA A 161 2.77 -9.04 -0.08
C ALA A 161 3.63 -8.18 0.86
N MET A 162 3.04 -7.65 1.91
CA MET A 162 3.77 -6.88 2.92
C MET A 162 4.74 -7.70 3.75
N PHE A 163 4.36 -8.92 4.13
CA PHE A 163 5.25 -9.80 4.89
C PHE A 163 6.56 -10.04 4.13
N GLY A 164 6.46 -10.38 2.84
CA GLY A 164 7.64 -10.60 2.01
C GLY A 164 8.46 -9.33 1.82
N ASP A 165 7.82 -8.22 1.54
CA ASP A 165 8.46 -6.91 1.32
C ASP A 165 9.25 -6.45 2.55
N LYS A 166 8.64 -6.47 3.74
CA LYS A 166 9.28 -6.08 5.01
C LYS A 166 10.49 -6.93 5.39
N LEU A 167 10.58 -8.17 4.95
CA LEU A 167 11.65 -9.10 5.32
C LEU A 167 12.64 -9.35 4.17
N SER A 168 12.36 -8.87 2.98
CA SER A 168 13.26 -9.02 1.83
C SER A 168 14.40 -8.02 1.88
N PRO A 169 15.66 -8.47 1.86
CA PRO A 169 16.81 -7.54 1.75
C PRO A 169 16.89 -6.88 0.36
N LEU A 170 16.00 -7.25 -0.56
CA LEU A 170 15.91 -6.69 -1.91
C LEU A 170 14.89 -5.56 -1.99
N SER A 171 14.06 -5.38 -0.97
CA SER A 171 13.03 -4.34 -0.91
C SER A 171 13.65 -2.94 -0.76
N ASP A 172 13.13 -1.99 -1.52
CA ASP A 172 13.50 -0.59 -1.45
C ASP A 172 13.17 0.01 -0.07
N THR A 173 12.04 -0.36 0.53
CA THR A 173 11.66 0.11 1.87
C THR A 173 12.55 -0.47 2.95
N THR A 174 12.86 -1.78 2.88
CA THR A 174 13.77 -2.47 3.80
C THR A 174 15.22 -1.96 3.69
N ILE A 175 15.61 -1.41 2.55
CA ILE A 175 16.91 -0.73 2.36
C ILE A 175 16.87 0.70 2.90
N MET A 176 15.79 1.43 2.61
CA MET A 176 15.68 2.86 2.90
C MET A 176 15.45 3.15 4.39
N ALA A 177 14.60 2.38 5.07
CA ALA A 177 14.30 2.60 6.47
C ALA A 177 15.54 2.55 7.39
N PRO A 178 16.43 1.54 7.30
CA PRO A 178 17.67 1.53 8.08
C PRO A 178 18.65 2.64 7.64
N ALA A 179 18.74 2.96 6.35
CA ALA A 179 19.59 4.05 5.87
C ALA A 179 19.18 5.40 6.48
N MET A 180 17.89 5.71 6.52
CA MET A 180 17.35 6.94 7.12
C MET A 180 17.42 6.97 8.65
N SER A 181 17.54 5.81 9.28
CA SER A 181 17.64 5.68 10.75
C SER A 181 19.07 5.54 11.25
N GLY A 182 20.03 5.31 10.36
CA GLY A 182 21.44 5.11 10.70
C GLY A 182 21.72 3.74 11.34
N THR A 183 21.03 2.67 10.90
CA THR A 183 21.30 1.27 11.28
C THR A 183 21.60 0.42 10.05
N ASP A 184 22.05 -0.82 10.24
CA ASP A 184 22.30 -1.75 9.15
C ASP A 184 21.06 -2.59 8.79
N ILE A 185 21.01 -3.10 7.56
CA ILE A 185 19.88 -3.86 7.03
C ILE A 185 19.63 -5.14 7.81
N ILE A 186 20.67 -5.86 8.22
CA ILE A 186 20.51 -7.15 8.90
C ILE A 186 19.93 -6.95 10.31
N SER A 187 20.43 -5.95 11.04
CA SER A 187 19.89 -5.55 12.34
C SER A 187 18.44 -5.09 12.22
N HIS A 188 18.12 -4.34 11.15
CA HIS A 188 16.78 -3.92 10.84
C HIS A 188 15.84 -5.12 10.62
N ILE A 189 16.15 -6.02 9.68
CA ILE A 189 15.30 -7.18 9.38
C ILE A 189 15.09 -8.05 10.63
N LYS A 190 16.16 -8.36 11.36
CA LYS A 190 16.04 -9.13 12.61
C LYS A 190 15.13 -8.45 13.63
N HIS A 191 15.17 -7.12 13.69
CA HIS A 191 14.36 -6.36 14.64
C HIS A 191 12.89 -6.24 14.20
N MET A 192 12.65 -6.21 12.90
CA MET A 192 11.31 -6.25 12.29
C MET A 192 10.54 -7.53 12.64
N LEU A 193 11.23 -8.67 12.81
CA LEU A 193 10.58 -9.95 13.13
C LEU A 193 9.72 -9.85 14.40
N TYR A 194 10.09 -9.04 15.38
CA TYR A 194 9.34 -8.92 16.64
C TYR A 194 7.92 -8.38 16.47
N THR A 195 7.68 -7.45 15.54
CA THR A 195 6.35 -6.90 15.26
C THR A 195 5.66 -7.63 14.10
N THR A 196 6.42 -8.09 13.11
CA THR A 196 5.91 -8.69 11.89
C THR A 196 5.42 -10.13 12.12
N ILE A 197 6.21 -11.01 12.78
CA ILE A 197 5.86 -12.42 12.95
C ILE A 197 4.57 -12.61 13.76
N PRO A 198 4.37 -11.98 14.93
CA PRO A 198 3.12 -12.15 15.66
C PRO A 198 1.90 -11.68 14.86
N GLY A 199 2.01 -10.53 14.18
CA GLY A 199 0.94 -10.02 13.31
C GLY A 199 0.64 -10.96 12.14
N TYR A 200 1.67 -11.55 11.55
CA TYR A 200 1.53 -12.51 10.45
C TYR A 200 0.85 -13.81 10.88
N ILE A 201 1.27 -14.39 12.01
CA ILE A 201 0.66 -15.62 12.56
C ILE A 201 -0.84 -15.39 12.87
N ILE A 202 -1.18 -14.25 13.48
CA ILE A 202 -2.58 -13.89 13.74
C ILE A 202 -3.36 -13.77 12.43
N SER A 203 -2.76 -13.16 11.40
CA SER A 203 -3.37 -13.02 10.08
C SER A 203 -3.62 -14.39 9.43
N LEU A 204 -2.64 -15.29 9.45
CA LEU A 204 -2.78 -16.65 8.94
C LEU A 204 -3.87 -17.43 9.68
N GLY A 205 -3.94 -17.31 11.00
CA GLY A 205 -5.01 -17.89 11.82
C GLY A 205 -6.39 -17.34 11.44
N LEU A 206 -6.50 -16.03 11.25
CA LEU A 206 -7.72 -15.39 10.77
C LEU A 206 -8.16 -15.95 9.40
N TYR A 207 -7.22 -16.11 8.45
CA TYR A 207 -7.54 -16.62 7.12
C TYR A 207 -7.96 -18.09 7.11
N LEU A 208 -7.44 -18.91 8.02
CA LEU A 208 -7.92 -20.27 8.22
C LEU A 208 -9.34 -20.29 8.79
N VAL A 209 -9.62 -19.45 9.79
CA VAL A 209 -10.95 -19.34 10.42
C VAL A 209 -11.99 -18.78 9.43
N ILE A 210 -11.65 -17.73 8.69
CA ILE A 210 -12.57 -17.18 7.67
C ILE A 210 -12.75 -18.19 6.54
N GLY A 211 -11.65 -18.80 6.05
CA GLY A 211 -11.67 -19.77 4.97
C GLY A 211 -12.54 -20.97 5.29
N SER A 212 -12.51 -21.49 6.52
CA SER A 212 -13.33 -22.63 6.92
C SER A 212 -14.84 -22.42 6.76
N ARG A 213 -15.31 -21.16 6.75
CA ARG A 213 -16.72 -20.80 6.50
C ARG A 213 -17.15 -21.00 5.04
N PHE A 214 -16.18 -21.12 4.13
CA PHE A 214 -16.42 -21.31 2.69
C PHE A 214 -16.30 -22.77 2.26
N SER A 215 -16.19 -23.71 3.19
CA SER A 215 -16.24 -25.15 2.90
C SER A 215 -17.61 -25.50 2.32
N GLY A 216 -17.72 -25.56 0.99
CA GLY A 216 -18.98 -25.83 0.28
C GLY A 216 -19.81 -24.61 -0.12
N SER A 217 -19.27 -23.39 -0.01
CA SER A 217 -20.01 -22.14 -0.25
C SER A 217 -20.34 -21.85 -1.73
N VAL A 218 -19.63 -22.45 -2.68
CA VAL A 218 -20.05 -22.41 -4.09
C VAL A 218 -20.85 -23.65 -4.39
N SER A 219 -22.10 -23.49 -4.82
CA SER A 219 -22.85 -24.65 -5.31
C SER A 219 -22.02 -25.31 -6.42
N SER A 220 -21.95 -26.61 -6.42
CA SER A 220 -21.26 -27.39 -7.48
C SER A 220 -21.72 -26.92 -8.88
N GLU A 221 -22.95 -26.46 -9.00
CA GLU A 221 -23.55 -25.91 -10.22
C GLU A 221 -22.91 -24.56 -10.65
N THR A 222 -22.73 -23.60 -9.73
CA THR A 222 -22.13 -22.30 -10.08
C THR A 222 -20.66 -22.45 -10.48
N SER A 223 -19.88 -23.25 -9.73
CA SER A 223 -18.50 -23.54 -10.10
C SER A 223 -18.40 -24.24 -11.46
N THR A 224 -19.25 -25.22 -11.69
CA THR A 224 -19.31 -25.95 -12.96
C THR A 224 -19.70 -25.03 -14.11
N LEU A 225 -20.66 -24.12 -13.89
CA LEU A 225 -21.07 -23.09 -14.86
C LEU A 225 -19.90 -22.16 -15.23
N ILE A 226 -19.20 -21.64 -14.24
CA ILE A 226 -18.03 -20.77 -14.48
C ILE A 226 -16.95 -21.50 -15.27
N LEU A 227 -16.56 -22.71 -14.83
CA LEU A 227 -15.53 -23.49 -15.50
C LEU A 227 -15.92 -23.86 -16.94
N LYS A 228 -17.18 -24.24 -17.15
CA LYS A 228 -17.70 -24.54 -18.48
C LYS A 228 -17.66 -23.30 -19.38
N THR A 229 -18.18 -22.16 -18.90
CA THR A 229 -18.21 -20.90 -19.65
C THR A 229 -16.80 -20.43 -20.02
N LEU A 230 -15.85 -20.50 -19.08
CA LEU A 230 -14.46 -20.16 -19.37
C LEU A 230 -13.86 -21.07 -20.44
N GLY A 231 -14.14 -22.40 -20.39
CA GLY A 231 -13.65 -23.35 -21.38
C GLY A 231 -14.27 -23.21 -22.76
N GLU A 232 -15.49 -22.70 -22.85
CA GLU A 232 -16.19 -22.46 -24.12
C GLU A 232 -15.77 -21.16 -24.81
N HIS A 233 -15.41 -20.11 -24.03
CA HIS A 233 -15.12 -18.77 -24.58
C HIS A 233 -13.64 -18.43 -24.66
N PHE A 234 -12.76 -19.19 -23.98
CA PHE A 234 -11.32 -18.93 -23.99
C PHE A 234 -10.52 -20.18 -24.32
N ASN A 235 -9.45 -20.00 -25.08
CA ASN A 235 -8.43 -21.01 -25.23
C ASN A 235 -7.56 -21.06 -23.95
N LEU A 236 -7.86 -22.02 -23.06
CA LEU A 236 -7.22 -22.18 -21.76
C LEU A 236 -5.91 -22.97 -21.84
N ASN A 237 -5.11 -22.75 -22.88
CA ASN A 237 -3.82 -23.40 -23.03
C ASN A 237 -2.87 -22.99 -21.89
N PRO A 238 -2.19 -23.92 -21.19
CA PRO A 238 -1.24 -23.57 -20.12
C PRO A 238 -0.14 -22.60 -20.53
N LEU A 239 0.22 -22.50 -21.81
CA LEU A 239 1.18 -21.51 -22.29
C LEU A 239 0.70 -20.06 -22.10
N THR A 240 -0.61 -19.82 -21.98
CA THR A 240 -1.14 -18.48 -21.65
C THR A 240 -0.71 -18.00 -20.25
N LEU A 241 -0.13 -18.87 -19.42
CA LEU A 241 0.48 -18.48 -18.14
C LEU A 241 1.91 -17.91 -18.26
N LEU A 242 2.50 -17.90 -19.45
CA LEU A 242 3.85 -17.34 -19.66
C LEU A 242 3.94 -15.81 -19.42
N PRO A 243 2.97 -14.96 -19.79
CA PRO A 243 3.06 -13.53 -19.51
C PRO A 243 3.33 -13.19 -18.03
N PRO A 244 2.60 -13.69 -17.02
CA PRO A 244 2.93 -13.47 -15.63
C PRO A 244 4.29 -14.09 -15.23
N ILE A 245 4.67 -15.23 -15.76
CA ILE A 245 5.97 -15.86 -15.48
C ILE A 245 7.11 -14.96 -15.99
N ILE A 246 6.97 -14.39 -17.18
CA ILE A 246 7.96 -13.44 -17.74
C ILE A 246 8.08 -12.21 -16.83
N VAL A 247 6.95 -11.61 -16.42
CA VAL A 247 6.94 -10.45 -15.53
C VAL A 247 7.63 -10.78 -14.20
N ILE A 248 7.28 -11.90 -13.58
CA ILE A 248 7.92 -12.35 -12.33
C ILE A 248 9.43 -12.55 -12.52
N ALA A 249 9.85 -13.19 -13.60
CA ALA A 249 11.28 -13.41 -13.88
C ALA A 249 12.05 -12.10 -14.05
N LEU A 250 11.45 -11.08 -14.67
CA LEU A 250 12.05 -9.76 -14.84
C LEU A 250 12.14 -9.00 -13.51
N ILE A 251 11.11 -9.11 -12.66
CA ILE A 251 11.11 -8.52 -11.30
C ILE A 251 12.23 -9.17 -10.45
N VAL A 252 12.35 -10.50 -10.48
CA VAL A 252 13.43 -11.22 -9.78
C VAL A 252 14.82 -10.79 -10.26
N LYS A 253 14.96 -10.45 -11.55
CA LYS A 253 16.19 -9.86 -12.12
C LYS A 253 16.39 -8.40 -11.76
N LYS A 254 15.55 -7.81 -10.89
CA LYS A 254 15.64 -6.41 -10.45
C LYS A 254 15.53 -5.38 -11.58
N MET A 255 14.82 -5.68 -12.64
CA MET A 255 14.55 -4.69 -13.68
C MET A 255 13.59 -3.61 -13.16
N PRO A 256 13.72 -2.36 -13.63
CA PRO A 256 12.82 -1.27 -13.23
C PRO A 256 11.33 -1.61 -13.52
N SER A 257 10.43 -1.21 -12.63
CA SER A 257 9.02 -1.61 -12.67
C SER A 257 8.31 -1.21 -13.98
N ILE A 258 8.52 0.01 -14.47
CA ILE A 258 7.83 0.50 -15.69
C ILE A 258 8.16 -0.36 -16.91
N PRO A 259 9.45 -0.62 -17.28
CA PRO A 259 9.78 -1.56 -18.34
C PRO A 259 9.21 -2.97 -18.14
N VAL A 260 9.24 -3.48 -16.92
CA VAL A 260 8.69 -4.82 -16.60
C VAL A 260 7.20 -4.91 -16.94
N TYR A 261 6.43 -3.93 -16.53
CA TYR A 261 5.00 -3.89 -16.85
C TYR A 261 4.74 -3.67 -18.33
N ALA A 262 5.54 -2.85 -19.02
CA ALA A 262 5.45 -2.69 -20.47
C ALA A 262 5.66 -4.03 -21.19
N VAL A 263 6.67 -4.81 -20.79
CA VAL A 263 6.87 -6.17 -21.30
C VAL A 263 5.67 -7.08 -20.98
N GLY A 264 5.10 -6.97 -19.79
CA GLY A 264 3.91 -7.74 -19.40
C GLY A 264 2.69 -7.44 -20.29
N VAL A 265 2.46 -6.17 -20.64
CA VAL A 265 1.40 -5.73 -21.57
C VAL A 265 1.67 -6.27 -22.97
N LEU A 266 2.88 -6.11 -23.46
CA LEU A 266 3.27 -6.60 -24.81
C LEU A 266 3.13 -8.12 -24.91
N ALA A 267 3.59 -8.87 -23.89
CA ALA A 267 3.40 -10.30 -23.82
C ALA A 267 1.90 -10.66 -23.84
N GLY A 268 1.06 -9.99 -23.05
CA GLY A 268 -0.39 -10.18 -23.10
C GLY A 268 -0.97 -9.97 -24.50
N CYS A 269 -0.58 -8.89 -25.19
CA CYS A 269 -1.04 -8.62 -26.54
C CYS A 269 -0.59 -9.71 -27.54
N VAL A 270 0.67 -10.13 -27.49
CA VAL A 270 1.20 -11.19 -28.37
C VAL A 270 0.45 -12.51 -28.13
N PHE A 271 0.22 -12.87 -26.87
CA PHE A 271 -0.51 -14.07 -26.52
C PHE A 271 -2.00 -14.00 -26.87
N ALA A 272 -2.62 -12.80 -26.83
CA ALA A 272 -3.96 -12.58 -27.32
C ALA A 272 -4.07 -12.87 -28.83
N LEU A 273 -3.10 -12.42 -29.64
CA LEU A 273 -3.02 -12.75 -31.06
C LEU A 273 -2.89 -14.25 -31.31
N ILE A 274 -1.96 -14.91 -30.60
CA ILE A 274 -1.60 -16.30 -30.86
C ILE A 274 -2.67 -17.28 -30.38
N PHE A 275 -3.20 -17.08 -29.17
CA PHE A 275 -4.07 -18.07 -28.51
C PHE A 275 -5.56 -17.75 -28.62
N GLN A 276 -5.92 -16.46 -28.72
CA GLN A 276 -7.32 -16.04 -28.79
C GLN A 276 -7.72 -15.50 -30.17
N GLY A 277 -6.76 -15.38 -31.11
CA GLY A 277 -7.05 -14.80 -32.42
C GLY A 277 -7.51 -13.33 -32.38
N ALA A 278 -7.11 -12.61 -31.32
CA ALA A 278 -7.57 -11.24 -31.11
C ALA A 278 -7.08 -10.29 -32.20
N THR A 279 -7.94 -9.38 -32.62
CA THR A 279 -7.60 -8.32 -33.59
C THR A 279 -6.90 -7.14 -32.92
N LEU A 280 -6.20 -6.32 -33.72
CA LEU A 280 -5.59 -5.08 -33.23
C LEU A 280 -6.62 -4.11 -32.60
N SER A 281 -7.84 -4.08 -33.16
CA SER A 281 -8.94 -3.27 -32.62
C SER A 281 -9.38 -3.74 -31.23
N GLN A 282 -9.51 -5.05 -31.04
CA GLN A 282 -9.83 -5.63 -29.72
C GLN A 282 -8.72 -5.37 -28.70
N MET A 283 -7.46 -5.46 -29.11
CA MET A 283 -6.33 -5.10 -28.25
C MET A 283 -6.35 -3.63 -27.85
N ALA A 284 -6.58 -2.72 -28.81
CA ALA A 284 -6.69 -1.29 -28.53
C ALA A 284 -7.85 -0.99 -27.57
N ALA A 285 -9.00 -1.64 -27.77
CA ALA A 285 -10.16 -1.52 -26.86
C ALA A 285 -9.85 -2.03 -25.46
N ALA A 286 -9.24 -3.23 -25.35
CA ALA A 286 -8.90 -3.82 -24.06
C ALA A 286 -7.85 -3.00 -23.29
N LEU A 287 -6.88 -2.40 -23.99
CA LEU A 287 -5.90 -1.50 -23.41
C LEU A 287 -6.50 -0.15 -23.01
N GLY A 288 -7.40 0.42 -23.81
CA GLY A 288 -8.04 1.71 -23.55
C GLY A 288 -9.15 1.62 -22.52
N SER A 289 -10.22 0.94 -22.85
CA SER A 289 -11.45 0.88 -22.06
C SER A 289 -11.55 -0.32 -21.12
N GLY A 290 -10.67 -1.30 -21.28
CA GLY A 290 -10.71 -2.59 -20.57
C GLY A 290 -11.34 -3.68 -21.44
N PHE A 291 -11.21 -4.91 -20.99
CA PHE A 291 -11.89 -6.05 -21.63
C PHE A 291 -13.38 -6.00 -21.28
N ALA A 292 -14.22 -6.10 -22.28
CA ALA A 292 -15.67 -6.24 -22.14
C ALA A 292 -16.03 -7.70 -22.42
N SER A 293 -16.45 -8.42 -21.39
CA SER A 293 -16.89 -9.82 -21.49
C SER A 293 -18.36 -9.87 -21.91
N ASP A 294 -18.67 -10.77 -22.83
CA ASP A 294 -20.04 -11.02 -23.32
C ASP A 294 -20.23 -12.54 -23.52
N THR A 295 -20.16 -13.27 -22.41
CA THR A 295 -20.34 -14.74 -22.40
C THR A 295 -21.80 -15.15 -22.23
N GLY A 296 -22.69 -14.20 -21.91
CA GLY A 296 -24.08 -14.45 -21.54
C GLY A 296 -24.27 -15.04 -20.14
N VAL A 297 -23.20 -15.16 -19.37
CA VAL A 297 -23.21 -15.59 -17.97
C VAL A 297 -22.77 -14.44 -17.07
N GLU A 298 -23.73 -13.77 -16.43
CA GLU A 298 -23.53 -12.53 -15.67
C GLU A 298 -22.36 -12.57 -14.69
N ILE A 299 -22.19 -13.68 -13.98
CA ILE A 299 -21.09 -13.84 -13.02
C ILE A 299 -19.72 -13.82 -13.69
N VAL A 300 -19.58 -14.47 -14.86
CA VAL A 300 -18.33 -14.49 -15.64
C VAL A 300 -18.09 -13.13 -16.28
N ASP A 301 -19.14 -12.51 -16.82
CA ASP A 301 -19.03 -11.20 -17.45
C ASP A 301 -18.64 -10.12 -16.43
N THR A 302 -19.18 -10.15 -15.22
CA THR A 302 -18.78 -9.27 -14.10
C THR A 302 -17.33 -9.50 -13.68
N MET A 303 -16.85 -10.76 -13.63
CA MET A 303 -15.49 -11.10 -13.27
C MET A 303 -14.46 -10.59 -14.29
N LEU A 304 -14.78 -10.64 -15.56
CA LEU A 304 -13.85 -10.38 -16.66
C LEU A 304 -13.98 -8.99 -17.28
N SER A 305 -15.10 -8.27 -17.11
CA SER A 305 -15.27 -6.91 -17.66
C SER A 305 -14.53 -5.88 -16.80
N ARG A 306 -13.20 -5.81 -16.99
CA ARG A 306 -12.31 -4.94 -16.17
C ARG A 306 -11.00 -4.62 -16.89
N GLY A 307 -10.18 -3.79 -16.24
CA GLY A 307 -8.87 -3.38 -16.74
C GLY A 307 -8.93 -2.16 -17.64
N GLY A 308 -7.92 -2.00 -18.49
CA GLY A 308 -7.74 -0.86 -19.37
C GLY A 308 -7.26 0.41 -18.64
N LEU A 309 -6.76 1.36 -19.43
CA LEU A 309 -6.27 2.64 -18.92
C LEU A 309 -7.38 3.42 -18.21
N ASN A 310 -8.57 3.48 -18.83
CA ASN A 310 -9.72 4.22 -18.28
C ASN A 310 -10.18 3.64 -16.93
N GLY A 311 -10.09 2.32 -16.74
CA GLY A 311 -10.45 1.66 -15.50
C GLY A 311 -9.60 2.10 -14.29
N THR A 312 -8.39 2.60 -14.51
CA THR A 312 -7.49 3.07 -13.44
C THR A 312 -7.53 4.58 -13.21
N MET A 313 -8.23 5.36 -14.05
CA MET A 313 -8.23 6.82 -13.94
C MET A 313 -8.88 7.32 -12.65
N SER A 314 -9.87 6.63 -12.11
CA SER A 314 -10.43 6.95 -10.79
C SER A 314 -9.37 6.86 -9.68
N THR A 315 -8.54 5.83 -9.70
CA THR A 315 -7.43 5.62 -8.75
C THR A 315 -6.36 6.71 -8.90
N VAL A 316 -5.97 7.04 -10.14
CA VAL A 316 -5.03 8.14 -10.44
C VAL A 316 -5.59 9.48 -9.95
N SER A 317 -6.89 9.74 -10.16
CA SER A 317 -7.57 10.93 -9.64
C SER A 317 -7.47 11.03 -8.11
N ILE A 318 -7.69 9.93 -7.38
CA ILE A 318 -7.55 9.93 -5.92
C ILE A 318 -6.10 10.26 -5.52
N MET A 319 -5.09 9.70 -6.20
CA MET A 319 -3.67 9.99 -5.92
C MET A 319 -3.35 11.48 -6.10
N LEU A 320 -3.82 12.10 -7.19
CA LEU A 320 -3.62 13.53 -7.43
C LEU A 320 -4.35 14.39 -6.39
N CYS A 321 -5.59 14.04 -6.04
CA CYS A 321 -6.33 14.74 -4.99
C CYS A 321 -5.68 14.58 -3.60
N ALA A 322 -5.05 13.44 -3.30
CA ALA A 322 -4.27 13.24 -2.08
C ALA A 322 -3.04 14.15 -2.03
N ALA A 323 -2.38 14.41 -3.17
CA ALA A 323 -1.29 15.38 -3.24
C ALA A 323 -1.76 16.80 -2.92
N VAL A 324 -2.95 17.19 -3.42
CA VAL A 324 -3.59 18.48 -3.09
C VAL A 324 -3.90 18.58 -1.60
N PHE A 325 -4.48 17.54 -1.00
CA PHE A 325 -4.82 17.48 0.41
C PHE A 325 -3.61 17.63 1.33
N GLY A 326 -2.51 16.96 1.03
CA GLY A 326 -1.29 16.99 1.84
C GLY A 326 -0.48 18.28 1.73
N ALA A 327 -0.63 19.03 0.65
CA ALA A 327 0.21 20.19 0.36
C ALA A 327 0.12 21.30 1.43
N PRO A 328 -1.06 21.82 1.84
CA PRO A 328 -1.16 22.87 2.85
C PRO A 328 -0.67 22.43 4.22
N LEU A 329 -0.90 21.18 4.60
CA LEU A 329 -0.46 20.63 5.88
C LEU A 329 1.08 20.57 5.99
N LYS A 330 1.74 20.22 4.88
CA LYS A 330 3.20 20.16 4.80
C LYS A 330 3.82 21.55 4.69
N ALA A 331 3.26 22.41 3.84
CA ALA A 331 3.77 23.78 3.62
C ALA A 331 3.65 24.67 4.87
N SER A 332 2.58 24.52 5.66
CA SER A 332 2.37 25.27 6.91
C SER A 332 3.28 24.85 8.08
N GLY A 333 4.15 23.83 7.90
CA GLY A 333 5.08 23.39 8.93
C GLY A 333 4.44 22.67 10.12
N VAL A 334 3.21 22.22 10.01
CA VAL A 334 2.46 21.51 11.06
C VAL A 334 3.30 20.40 11.69
N LEU A 335 4.00 19.60 10.88
CA LEU A 335 4.80 18.50 11.38
C LEU A 335 5.96 18.96 12.26
N HIS A 336 6.76 19.92 11.78
CA HIS A 336 7.89 20.45 12.55
C HIS A 336 7.44 20.98 13.91
N THR A 337 6.31 21.67 13.92
CA THR A 337 5.72 22.22 15.15
C THR A 337 5.29 21.11 16.11
N LEU A 338 4.65 20.04 15.61
CA LEU A 338 4.24 18.90 16.42
C LEU A 338 5.45 18.11 16.98
N VAL A 339 6.46 17.84 16.16
CA VAL A 339 7.68 17.15 16.60
C VAL A 339 8.43 17.94 17.66
N ASN A 340 8.61 19.27 17.46
CA ASN A 340 9.24 20.14 18.43
C ASN A 340 8.47 20.20 19.78
N ALA A 341 7.15 20.21 19.72
CA ALA A 341 6.31 20.19 20.94
C ALA A 341 6.43 18.85 21.68
N LEU A 342 6.47 17.74 20.96
CA LEU A 342 6.67 16.41 21.53
C LEU A 342 8.06 16.29 22.17
N GLU A 343 9.12 16.77 21.54
CA GLU A 343 10.48 16.73 22.08
C GLU A 343 10.58 17.53 23.38
N ARG A 344 9.99 18.72 23.46
CA ARG A 344 10.02 19.56 24.68
C ARG A 344 9.25 18.96 25.86
N SER A 345 8.24 18.11 25.60
CA SER A 345 7.38 17.55 26.65
C SER A 345 7.87 16.22 27.21
N THR A 346 8.90 15.59 26.62
CA THR A 346 9.29 14.20 26.89
C THR A 346 10.65 14.08 27.57
N LYS A 347 10.70 13.28 28.67
CA LYS A 347 11.93 13.04 29.44
C LYS A 347 12.31 11.55 29.55
N SER A 348 11.56 10.64 28.91
CA SER A 348 11.76 9.20 29.01
C SER A 348 11.92 8.57 27.62
N TRP A 349 12.80 7.60 27.48
CA TRP A 349 12.96 6.83 26.26
C TRP A 349 11.64 6.18 25.78
N LYS A 350 10.79 5.72 26.71
CA LYS A 350 9.45 5.18 26.36
C LYS A 350 8.57 6.22 25.69
N THR A 351 8.56 7.42 26.25
CA THR A 351 7.73 8.52 25.71
C THR A 351 8.26 9.00 24.36
N ILE A 352 9.60 9.04 24.19
CA ILE A 352 10.22 9.38 22.88
C ILE A 352 9.83 8.35 21.82
N MET A 353 9.95 7.06 22.13
CA MET A 353 9.53 6.01 21.19
C MET A 353 8.03 6.10 20.87
N ALA A 354 7.17 6.22 21.87
CA ALA A 354 5.72 6.33 21.65
C ALA A 354 5.37 7.56 20.81
N SER A 355 5.98 8.71 21.12
CA SER A 355 5.74 9.94 20.35
C SER A 355 6.25 9.85 18.91
N SER A 356 7.34 9.13 18.63
CA SER A 356 7.80 8.93 17.26
C SER A 356 6.81 8.09 16.43
N TYR A 357 6.21 7.03 17.01
CA TYR A 357 5.13 6.27 16.35
C TYR A 357 3.92 7.14 16.04
N ILE A 358 3.47 7.96 17.00
CA ILE A 358 2.33 8.87 16.83
C ILE A 358 2.65 9.93 15.77
N ALA A 359 3.81 10.59 15.87
CA ALA A 359 4.22 11.63 14.94
C ALA A 359 4.34 11.10 13.51
N ASN A 360 4.94 9.92 13.32
CA ASN A 360 5.08 9.33 12.00
C ASN A 360 3.73 8.89 11.43
N THR A 361 2.82 8.35 12.25
CA THR A 361 1.46 8.02 11.81
C THR A 361 0.71 9.28 11.35
N ILE A 362 0.76 10.36 12.14
CA ILE A 362 0.16 11.64 11.75
C ILE A 362 0.79 12.15 10.44
N PHE A 363 2.11 12.03 10.33
CA PHE A 363 2.81 12.49 9.13
C PHE A 363 2.43 11.67 7.89
N LEU A 364 2.24 10.36 8.03
CA LEU A 364 1.72 9.51 6.97
C LEU A 364 0.30 9.92 6.53
N LEU A 365 -0.59 10.22 7.48
CA LEU A 365 -1.94 10.70 7.18
C LEU A 365 -1.94 12.01 6.38
N ILE A 366 -0.92 12.86 6.60
CA ILE A 366 -0.74 14.14 5.92
C ILE A 366 -0.09 13.95 4.54
N THR A 367 1.01 13.19 4.48
CA THR A 367 1.84 13.09 3.27
C THR A 367 1.40 12.00 2.33
N THR A 368 0.61 11.04 2.83
CA THR A 368 0.09 9.87 2.11
C THR A 368 1.16 8.93 1.53
N SER A 369 2.45 9.22 1.76
CA SER A 369 3.59 8.52 1.17
C SER A 369 4.60 8.10 2.24
N TYR A 370 4.88 6.81 2.33
CA TYR A 370 5.89 6.24 3.22
C TYR A 370 7.32 6.69 2.87
N TYR A 371 7.62 6.96 1.60
CA TYR A 371 8.92 7.50 1.19
C TYR A 371 9.20 8.86 1.83
N VAL A 372 8.19 9.72 1.87
CA VAL A 372 8.29 11.04 2.52
C VAL A 372 8.47 10.87 4.03
N CYS A 373 7.75 9.92 4.64
CA CYS A 373 7.92 9.59 6.06
C CYS A 373 9.37 9.20 6.37
N PHE A 374 9.94 8.32 5.58
CA PHE A 374 11.33 7.86 5.79
C PHE A 374 12.34 9.00 5.68
N THR A 375 12.24 9.81 4.63
CA THR A 375 13.19 10.89 4.35
C THR A 375 13.11 12.07 5.31
N VAL A 376 11.97 12.27 5.95
CA VAL A 376 11.73 13.40 6.86
C VAL A 376 11.82 12.98 8.32
N ILE A 377 11.08 11.95 8.72
CA ILE A 377 10.97 11.53 10.12
C ILE A 377 12.25 10.80 10.59
N GLY A 378 12.83 9.94 9.73
CA GLY A 378 14.07 9.23 10.08
C GLY A 378 15.17 10.19 10.56
N PRO A 379 15.62 11.13 9.70
CA PRO A 379 16.65 12.11 10.09
C PRO A 379 16.29 13.03 11.27
N ILE A 380 15.01 13.36 11.46
CA ILE A 380 14.57 14.19 12.59
C ILE A 380 14.71 13.43 13.92
N PHE A 381 14.26 12.16 13.98
CA PHE A 381 14.29 11.40 15.20
C PHE A 381 15.63 10.69 15.48
N GLN A 382 16.50 10.54 14.49
CA GLN A 382 17.80 9.89 14.68
C GLN A 382 18.64 10.53 15.80
N PRO A 383 18.90 11.86 15.83
CA PRO A 383 19.68 12.47 16.92
C PRO A 383 18.96 12.41 18.28
N ILE A 384 17.61 12.40 18.28
CA ILE A 384 16.81 12.27 19.50
C ILE A 384 17.01 10.87 20.09
N TYR A 385 16.92 9.81 19.25
CA TYR A 385 17.18 8.43 19.69
C TYR A 385 18.59 8.25 20.23
N GLU A 386 19.61 8.86 19.59
CA GLU A 386 20.99 8.84 20.07
C GLU A 386 21.13 9.53 21.44
N ARG A 387 20.51 10.69 21.65
CA ARG A 387 20.53 11.43 22.91
C ARG A 387 19.95 10.61 24.07
N TYR A 388 18.86 9.87 23.82
CA TYR A 388 18.19 9.04 24.82
C TYR A 388 18.70 7.60 24.87
N GLY A 389 19.81 7.28 24.18
CA GLY A 389 20.43 5.94 24.18
C GLY A 389 19.55 4.85 23.57
N ILE A 390 18.59 5.22 22.73
CA ILE A 390 17.66 4.27 22.11
C ILE A 390 18.33 3.66 20.86
N PRO A 391 18.43 2.32 20.76
CA PRO A 391 19.04 1.69 19.58
C PRO A 391 18.31 2.08 18.28
N LYS A 392 19.06 2.51 17.27
CA LYS A 392 18.56 3.03 15.96
C LYS A 392 17.66 2.05 15.21
N LYS A 393 17.84 0.74 15.43
CA LYS A 393 16.95 -0.29 14.87
C LYS A 393 15.49 -0.14 15.30
N ASN A 394 15.21 0.50 16.45
CA ASN A 394 13.84 0.82 16.87
C ASN A 394 13.24 1.94 16.01
N LEU A 395 14.04 2.94 15.62
CA LEU A 395 13.60 3.99 14.70
C LEU A 395 13.29 3.41 13.32
N SER A 396 14.17 2.55 12.82
CA SER A 396 13.98 1.87 11.54
C SER A 396 12.70 0.99 11.54
N ARG A 397 12.46 0.23 12.63
CA ARG A 397 11.22 -0.53 12.79
C ARG A 397 9.99 0.38 12.87
N MET A 398 10.06 1.47 13.61
CA MET A 398 8.98 2.45 13.72
C MET A 398 8.57 3.01 12.35
N LEU A 399 9.55 3.37 11.50
CA LEU A 399 9.28 3.85 10.16
C LEU A 399 8.50 2.83 9.33
N GLU A 400 8.90 1.56 9.37
CA GLU A 400 8.22 0.49 8.63
C GLU A 400 6.83 0.17 9.20
N ASP A 401 6.70 0.05 10.53
CA ASP A 401 5.42 -0.32 11.15
C ASP A 401 4.35 0.75 10.98
N THR A 402 4.73 2.03 10.96
CA THR A 402 3.78 3.14 10.86
C THR A 402 3.65 3.73 9.45
N SER A 403 4.69 3.68 8.60
CA SER A 403 4.58 4.26 7.26
C SER A 403 4.21 3.21 6.22
N THR A 404 5.05 2.20 6.03
CA THR A 404 4.83 1.18 5.00
C THR A 404 3.60 0.35 5.30
N ALA A 405 3.46 -0.11 6.56
CA ALA A 405 2.36 -0.99 6.94
C ALA A 405 1.01 -0.27 6.94
N LEU A 406 0.89 0.86 7.63
CA LEU A 406 -0.40 1.57 7.72
C LEU A 406 -0.83 2.19 6.39
N CYS A 407 0.10 2.50 5.47
CA CYS A 407 -0.24 3.08 4.18
C CYS A 407 -1.22 2.20 3.36
N TRP A 408 -1.22 0.89 3.58
CA TRP A 408 -2.13 -0.05 2.91
C TRP A 408 -3.57 0.01 3.43
N VAL A 409 -3.79 0.51 4.65
CA VAL A 409 -5.11 0.55 5.29
C VAL A 409 -5.63 1.97 5.51
N ILE A 410 -4.94 2.96 4.96
CA ILE A 410 -5.40 4.35 4.91
C ILE A 410 -6.09 4.60 3.57
N PRO A 411 -7.38 5.01 3.55
CA PRO A 411 -8.16 5.16 2.31
C PRO A 411 -7.60 6.16 1.29
N TRP A 412 -6.79 7.10 1.74
CA TRP A 412 -6.09 8.08 0.91
C TRP A 412 -4.57 7.89 0.92
N GLY A 413 -4.08 6.83 1.54
CA GLY A 413 -2.67 6.43 1.48
C GLY A 413 -2.32 5.90 0.10
N MET A 414 -1.14 6.22 -0.41
CA MET A 414 -0.70 5.84 -1.75
C MET A 414 -0.84 4.34 -2.02
N SER A 415 -0.43 3.50 -1.06
CA SER A 415 -0.53 2.03 -1.19
C SER A 415 -1.97 1.54 -1.10
N GLY A 416 -2.79 2.12 -0.19
CA GLY A 416 -4.20 1.76 -0.05
C GLY A 416 -5.00 2.09 -1.31
N ILE A 417 -4.79 3.28 -1.88
CA ILE A 417 -5.41 3.70 -3.15
C ILE A 417 -5.02 2.72 -4.27
N TYR A 418 -3.74 2.40 -4.37
CA TYR A 418 -3.22 1.44 -5.34
C TYR A 418 -3.90 0.07 -5.23
N ALA A 419 -3.91 -0.53 -4.03
CA ALA A 419 -4.52 -1.83 -3.78
C ALA A 419 -6.03 -1.82 -4.09
N SER A 420 -6.74 -0.76 -3.67
CA SER A 420 -8.17 -0.58 -3.95
C SER A 420 -8.44 -0.54 -5.46
N GLY A 421 -7.60 0.17 -6.22
CA GLY A 421 -7.71 0.23 -7.68
C GLY A 421 -7.45 -1.12 -8.37
N VAL A 422 -6.44 -1.86 -7.89
CA VAL A 422 -6.09 -3.18 -8.43
C VAL A 422 -7.17 -4.22 -8.16
N PHE A 423 -7.70 -4.24 -6.93
CA PHE A 423 -8.66 -5.26 -6.50
C PHE A 423 -10.10 -4.92 -6.80
N GLY A 424 -10.43 -3.64 -7.00
CA GLY A 424 -11.81 -3.17 -7.09
C GLY A 424 -12.55 -3.23 -5.74
N VAL A 425 -11.82 -3.17 -4.62
CA VAL A 425 -12.35 -3.25 -3.25
C VAL A 425 -11.93 -2.01 -2.47
N SER A 426 -12.87 -1.38 -1.77
CA SER A 426 -12.56 -0.22 -0.93
C SER A 426 -11.57 -0.56 0.18
N VAL A 427 -10.66 0.35 0.49
CA VAL A 427 -9.74 0.20 1.64
C VAL A 427 -10.50 -0.06 2.93
N MET A 428 -11.63 0.62 3.14
CA MET A 428 -12.45 0.46 4.35
C MET A 428 -13.03 -0.95 4.50
N ASP A 429 -13.26 -1.66 3.38
CA ASP A 429 -13.82 -3.00 3.40
C ASP A 429 -12.79 -4.07 3.75
N TYR A 430 -11.53 -3.91 3.32
CA TYR A 430 -10.48 -4.90 3.56
C TYR A 430 -9.57 -4.59 4.76
N ALA A 431 -9.51 -3.35 5.25
CA ALA A 431 -8.53 -2.93 6.25
C ALA A 431 -8.51 -3.79 7.52
N LEU A 432 -9.67 -4.19 8.02
CA LEU A 432 -9.79 -5.07 9.18
C LEU A 432 -9.30 -6.49 8.90
N TYR A 433 -9.36 -6.92 7.64
CA TYR A 433 -8.91 -8.25 7.19
C TYR A 433 -7.44 -8.29 6.76
N ALA A 434 -6.71 -7.19 6.97
CA ALA A 434 -5.26 -7.12 6.81
C ALA A 434 -4.56 -6.85 8.17
N PRO A 435 -4.74 -7.71 9.20
CA PRO A 435 -4.36 -7.36 10.57
C PRO A 435 -2.87 -7.14 10.77
N MET A 436 -1.98 -7.81 10.05
CA MET A 436 -0.54 -7.57 10.19
C MET A 436 -0.16 -6.09 9.93
N THR A 437 -0.93 -5.35 9.10
CA THR A 437 -0.62 -3.96 8.77
C THR A 437 -0.73 -3.02 9.97
N TRP A 438 -1.66 -3.25 10.87
CA TRP A 438 -1.89 -2.41 12.06
C TRP A 438 -1.47 -3.07 13.38
N LEU A 439 -1.40 -4.40 13.44
CA LEU A 439 -0.92 -5.13 14.63
C LEU A 439 0.56 -4.84 14.94
N GLY A 440 1.38 -4.53 13.93
CA GLY A 440 2.77 -4.13 14.14
C GLY A 440 2.90 -2.94 15.10
N VAL A 441 2.03 -1.94 14.92
CA VAL A 441 1.96 -0.76 15.80
C VAL A 441 1.47 -1.15 17.20
N VAL A 442 0.46 -2.02 17.30
CA VAL A 442 -0.06 -2.50 18.60
C VAL A 442 1.05 -3.24 19.39
N PHE A 443 1.75 -4.18 18.74
CA PHE A 443 2.87 -4.87 19.38
C PHE A 443 4.01 -3.92 19.76
N ALA A 444 4.31 -2.93 18.93
CA ALA A 444 5.32 -1.94 19.26
C ALA A 444 4.97 -1.16 20.54
N PHE A 445 3.73 -0.71 20.72
CA PHE A 445 3.29 -0.06 21.95
C PHE A 445 3.35 -0.99 23.18
N ILE A 446 3.01 -2.27 23.03
CA ILE A 446 3.16 -3.29 24.10
C ILE A 446 4.64 -3.42 24.46
N TYR A 447 5.57 -3.46 23.48
CA TYR A 447 7.01 -3.57 23.74
C TYR A 447 7.59 -2.31 24.37
N ILE A 448 7.14 -1.13 23.97
CA ILE A 448 7.52 0.13 24.61
C ILE A 448 7.06 0.14 26.08
N ALA A 449 5.82 -0.23 26.36
CA ALA A 449 5.29 -0.25 27.72
C ALA A 449 6.02 -1.24 28.62
N THR A 450 6.30 -2.46 28.11
CA THR A 450 6.95 -3.54 28.87
C THR A 450 8.47 -3.43 28.91
N GLY A 451 9.10 -2.64 28.02
CA GLY A 451 10.56 -2.57 27.85
C GLY A 451 11.18 -3.80 27.16
N ARG A 452 10.34 -4.72 26.60
CA ARG A 452 10.80 -5.92 25.90
C ARG A 452 11.02 -5.62 24.41
N PHE A 453 11.94 -6.36 23.79
CA PHE A 453 12.21 -6.26 22.35
C PHE A 453 12.55 -4.84 21.83
N VAL A 454 13.11 -3.99 22.70
CA VAL A 454 13.61 -2.65 22.34
C VAL A 454 15.14 -2.60 22.30
N GLY A 455 15.80 -3.67 22.75
CA GLY A 455 17.27 -3.75 22.89
C GLY A 455 17.76 -3.06 24.16
N LYS A 456 19.09 -3.05 24.34
CA LYS A 456 19.71 -2.41 25.52
C LYS A 456 19.63 -0.88 25.33
N ILE A 457 18.96 -0.22 26.24
CA ILE A 457 18.94 1.25 26.32
C ILE A 457 20.22 1.69 27.06
N GLU A 458 21.01 2.57 26.48
CA GLU A 458 22.18 3.16 27.08
C GLU A 458 21.78 4.38 27.94
N PRO A 459 22.57 4.76 28.96
CA PRO A 459 22.34 6.01 29.68
C PRO A 459 22.33 7.19 28.70
N ALA A 460 21.40 8.13 28.88
CA ALA A 460 21.33 9.34 28.07
C ALA A 460 22.70 10.06 28.14
N LYS A 461 23.22 10.45 26.97
CA LYS A 461 24.41 11.27 26.90
C LYS A 461 24.09 12.63 27.52
N SER A 462 24.82 13.04 28.56
CA SER A 462 24.73 14.39 29.09
C SER A 462 25.00 15.40 27.96
N GLU A 463 24.19 16.45 27.89
CA GLU A 463 24.48 17.57 26.97
C GLU A 463 25.91 18.07 27.29
N PRO A 464 26.74 18.33 26.26
CA PRO A 464 27.99 19.04 26.51
C PRO A 464 27.60 20.39 27.12
N GLU A 465 28.10 20.68 28.31
CA GLU A 465 28.02 21.98 28.95
C GLU A 465 28.40 23.04 27.92
N GLN A 466 27.43 23.89 27.56
CA GLN A 466 27.76 25.08 26.79
C GLN A 466 28.66 25.93 27.67
N THR A 467 29.97 25.76 27.52
CA THR A 467 30.94 26.71 28.04
C THR A 467 30.65 28.06 27.41
N HIS A 468 29.93 28.89 28.13
CA HIS A 468 29.88 30.31 27.83
C HIS A 468 31.30 30.87 28.01
N ALA A 469 32.03 31.05 26.93
CA ALA A 469 33.23 31.86 26.83
C ALA A 469 32.94 33.09 25.99
#